data_ca3987d657dbe07575499b4598376383
#
_entry.id   ca3987d657dbe07575499b4598376383
#
_cell.length_a   1.000
_cell.length_b   1.000
_cell.length_c   1.000
_cell.angle_alpha   90.00
_cell.angle_beta   90.00
_cell.angle_gamma   90.00
#
_symmetry.space_group_name_H-M   'P 1'
#
loop_
_entity.id
_entity.type
_entity.pdbx_description
1 polymer ?
#
loop_
_entity_poly.entity_id
_entity_poly.type
_entity_poly.pdbx_seq_one_letter_code
_entity_poly.pdbx_strand_id
1 'polypeptide(L)'
;MGGSTATNAQIFLRGAPEDYDSWAADGLDKWSYKNLLSAFRRSENDLDFGGDFHGKDGPISCVRAKSDELLPMQSAFYDACRATGISDCPDHNLPDSTGVGPLPFNNIDGVRISTALGYLADARHRLNLTIRAGALVRKVIIENGRALGVLVESGGETFEIRSNEVIVSAGAVVSPQLLMLSGIGPAEHLREHGIDVVVDLPGVGKNLQDHPMTPMIWKTKPDYKYHLDRKRMQIGLRYTAGNSSNRNDMIVYVSSFGTERPDRGGDRYSPIGVLLNVTLNMADSRGEIRLASANIDDQPIIDFNYFDEPWDLTRMREGIRKMASLVERTEFQDIVDSPAYPTNDIVGDDEALDDWIRRDVTTGHHISGSNKMGVDSDPMAVVDQLGKVSGVEGLRVVDASIMPTCVRANINATVIAMAERMAELITD
;
A
#
# COMPACT_ATOMS: atom_id res chain seq x y z
N MET A 1 -4.56 4.60 17.09
CA MET A 1 -3.31 3.81 17.19
C MET A 1 -3.42 2.62 16.26
N GLY A 2 -2.28 2.06 15.82
CA GLY A 2 -2.25 0.99 14.81
C GLY A 2 -2.15 1.49 13.37
N GLY A 3 -2.18 2.79 13.12
CA GLY A 3 -2.08 3.37 11.78
C GLY A 3 -3.07 2.75 10.80
N SER A 4 -2.68 2.61 9.53
CA SER A 4 -3.51 1.99 8.49
C SER A 4 -3.84 0.51 8.77
N THR A 5 -3.08 -0.19 9.63
CA THR A 5 -3.39 -1.59 9.99
C THR A 5 -4.73 -1.72 10.73
N ALA A 6 -5.21 -0.65 11.35
CA ALA A 6 -6.51 -0.62 12.02
C ALA A 6 -7.70 -0.53 11.05
N THR A 7 -7.48 -0.13 9.79
CA THR A 7 -8.54 0.18 8.82
C THR A 7 -8.40 -0.50 7.45
N ASN A 8 -7.21 -1.01 7.08
CA ASN A 8 -6.90 -1.60 5.78
C ASN A 8 -7.69 -2.88 5.47
N ALA A 9 -7.52 -3.43 4.26
CA ALA A 9 -8.19 -4.66 3.82
C ALA A 9 -7.63 -5.96 4.45
N GLN A 10 -6.63 -5.87 5.32
CA GLN A 10 -6.02 -7.02 6.06
C GLN A 10 -5.23 -8.00 5.19
N ILE A 11 -4.96 -7.69 3.94
CA ILE A 11 -4.10 -8.52 3.08
C ILE A 11 -2.65 -8.35 3.54
N PHE A 12 -2.00 -9.46 3.89
CA PHE A 12 -0.63 -9.51 4.42
C PHE A 12 0.33 -10.08 3.37
N LEU A 13 0.36 -9.43 2.20
CA LEU A 13 1.12 -9.84 1.03
C LEU A 13 2.50 -9.18 1.03
N ARG A 14 3.54 -9.94 0.69
CA ARG A 14 4.92 -9.45 0.53
C ARG A 14 5.22 -9.05 -0.91
N GLY A 15 6.09 -8.06 -1.08
CA GLY A 15 6.73 -7.76 -2.36
C GLY A 15 7.58 -8.93 -2.85
N ALA A 16 7.92 -8.90 -4.13
CA ALA A 16 8.85 -9.87 -4.70
C ALA A 16 10.30 -9.54 -4.32
N PRO A 17 11.23 -10.52 -4.31
CA PRO A 17 12.65 -10.24 -4.01
C PRO A 17 13.24 -9.11 -4.84
N GLU A 18 12.85 -9.03 -6.11
CA GLU A 18 13.34 -8.02 -7.06
C GLU A 18 12.99 -6.59 -6.65
N ASP A 19 11.92 -6.37 -5.86
CA ASP A 19 11.57 -5.05 -5.35
C ASP A 19 12.65 -4.51 -4.41
N TYR A 20 13.10 -5.34 -3.49
CA TYR A 20 14.08 -4.99 -2.46
C TYR A 20 15.52 -5.06 -3.00
N ASP A 21 15.81 -6.01 -3.88
CA ASP A 21 17.13 -6.15 -4.50
C ASP A 21 17.40 -5.00 -5.48
N SER A 22 16.36 -4.39 -6.08
CA SER A 22 16.52 -3.16 -6.86
C SER A 22 16.94 -1.99 -5.95
N TRP A 23 16.38 -1.86 -4.75
CA TRP A 23 16.83 -0.84 -3.79
C TRP A 23 18.30 -1.04 -3.41
N ALA A 24 18.71 -2.29 -3.18
CA ALA A 24 20.10 -2.61 -2.87
C ALA A 24 21.05 -2.32 -4.05
N ALA A 25 20.61 -2.55 -5.30
CA ALA A 25 21.36 -2.21 -6.50
C ALA A 25 21.56 -0.70 -6.67
N ASP A 26 20.64 0.12 -6.19
CA ASP A 26 20.74 1.57 -6.14
C ASP A 26 21.63 2.09 -4.97
N GLY A 27 22.36 1.19 -4.30
CA GLY A 27 23.30 1.52 -3.23
C GLY A 27 22.72 1.44 -1.81
N LEU A 28 21.49 0.97 -1.66
CA LEU A 28 20.82 0.80 -0.36
C LEU A 28 20.98 -0.64 0.14
N ASP A 29 22.21 -1.07 0.32
CA ASP A 29 22.61 -2.47 0.59
C ASP A 29 21.96 -3.09 1.85
N LYS A 30 21.54 -2.26 2.82
CA LYS A 30 20.85 -2.71 4.03
C LYS A 30 19.41 -3.21 3.77
N TRP A 31 18.86 -2.93 2.58
CA TRP A 31 17.47 -3.14 2.22
C TRP A 31 17.24 -4.24 1.18
N SER A 32 18.26 -5.09 0.89
CA SER A 32 18.08 -6.26 0.02
C SER A 32 17.02 -7.23 0.58
N TYR A 33 16.41 -8.04 -0.30
CA TYR A 33 15.46 -9.08 0.13
C TYR A 33 16.05 -9.98 1.23
N LYS A 34 17.31 -10.39 1.08
CA LYS A 34 18.01 -11.21 2.08
C LYS A 34 18.02 -10.56 3.45
N ASN A 35 18.24 -9.25 3.51
CA ASN A 35 18.29 -8.50 4.77
C ASN A 35 16.90 -8.27 5.37
N LEU A 36 15.88 -8.13 4.53
CA LEU A 36 14.48 -7.96 4.96
C LEU A 36 13.78 -9.27 5.32
N LEU A 37 14.23 -10.42 4.82
CA LEU A 37 13.60 -11.70 5.09
C LEU A 37 13.55 -12.02 6.59
N SER A 38 14.61 -11.71 7.34
CA SER A 38 14.63 -11.89 8.79
C SER A 38 13.56 -11.04 9.48
N ALA A 39 13.37 -9.80 9.03
CA ALA A 39 12.36 -8.88 9.55
C ALA A 39 10.93 -9.33 9.18
N PHE A 40 10.70 -9.82 7.97
CA PHE A 40 9.42 -10.46 7.61
C PHE A 40 9.09 -11.63 8.52
N ARG A 41 10.04 -12.52 8.76
CA ARG A 41 9.85 -13.68 9.63
C ARG A 41 9.60 -13.31 11.10
N ARG A 42 10.27 -12.27 11.60
CA ARG A 42 10.03 -11.78 12.98
C ARG A 42 8.65 -11.15 13.15
N SER A 43 8.16 -10.45 12.15
CA SER A 43 6.85 -9.80 12.21
C SER A 43 5.67 -10.75 12.07
N GLU A 44 5.88 -11.93 11.50
CA GLU A 44 4.84 -12.85 11.05
C GLU A 44 4.67 -14.07 11.97
N ASN A 45 3.42 -14.46 12.18
CA ASN A 45 3.04 -15.80 12.65
C ASN A 45 2.11 -16.40 11.59
N ASP A 46 2.69 -17.06 10.57
CA ASP A 46 1.92 -17.71 9.51
C ASP A 46 1.34 -19.04 10.00
N LEU A 47 0.01 -19.15 10.05
CA LEU A 47 -0.68 -20.32 10.58
C LEU A 47 -0.72 -21.49 9.57
N ASP A 48 -0.52 -21.20 8.28
CA ASP A 48 -0.61 -22.20 7.21
C ASP A 48 0.77 -22.74 6.81
N PHE A 49 1.77 -21.87 6.70
CA PHE A 49 3.10 -22.22 6.18
C PHE A 49 4.21 -22.01 7.22
N GLY A 50 5.35 -22.64 6.98
CA GLY A 50 6.55 -22.56 7.80
C GLY A 50 7.82 -22.67 6.94
N GLY A 51 8.94 -23.07 7.55
CA GLY A 51 10.21 -23.24 6.86
C GLY A 51 11.02 -21.94 6.75
N ASP A 52 11.82 -21.83 5.68
CA ASP A 52 12.83 -20.76 5.58
C ASP A 52 12.24 -19.38 5.30
N PHE A 53 11.06 -19.31 4.71
CA PHE A 53 10.44 -18.05 4.29
C PHE A 53 9.39 -17.53 5.26
N HIS A 54 8.87 -18.31 6.18
CA HIS A 54 7.79 -17.92 7.10
C HIS A 54 8.21 -17.86 8.56
N GLY A 55 7.62 -16.91 9.29
CA GLY A 55 7.68 -16.82 10.76
C GLY A 55 6.55 -17.60 11.41
N LYS A 56 6.78 -18.04 12.66
CA LYS A 56 5.80 -18.79 13.46
C LYS A 56 5.50 -18.15 14.81
N ASP A 57 6.30 -17.18 15.24
CA ASP A 57 6.24 -16.60 16.59
C ASP A 57 6.10 -15.06 16.57
N GLY A 58 5.90 -14.47 15.37
CA GLY A 58 5.77 -13.02 15.25
C GLY A 58 4.41 -12.49 15.70
N PRO A 59 4.31 -11.18 15.95
CA PRO A 59 3.13 -10.54 16.51
C PRO A 59 1.93 -10.46 15.55
N ILE A 60 2.14 -10.62 14.24
CA ILE A 60 1.08 -10.53 13.24
C ILE A 60 0.74 -11.92 12.72
N SER A 61 -0.32 -12.49 13.25
CA SER A 61 -0.83 -13.77 12.74
C SER A 61 -1.53 -13.57 11.40
N CYS A 62 -1.28 -14.48 10.45
CA CYS A 62 -1.95 -14.51 9.16
C CYS A 62 -2.42 -15.91 8.77
N VAL A 63 -3.50 -15.97 7.99
CA VAL A 63 -4.17 -17.19 7.56
C VAL A 63 -4.75 -17.03 6.15
N ARG A 64 -4.89 -18.13 5.43
CA ARG A 64 -5.50 -18.18 4.09
C ARG A 64 -6.80 -18.97 4.12
N ALA A 65 -7.73 -18.62 3.21
CA ALA A 65 -8.94 -19.42 3.00
C ALA A 65 -8.57 -20.79 2.45
N LYS A 66 -9.24 -21.83 2.94
CA LYS A 66 -9.10 -23.20 2.41
C LYS A 66 -10.00 -23.38 1.19
N SER A 67 -9.70 -24.37 0.36
CA SER A 67 -10.44 -24.62 -0.89
C SER A 67 -11.93 -24.86 -0.68
N ASP A 68 -12.31 -25.51 0.41
CA ASP A 68 -13.71 -25.79 0.81
C ASP A 68 -14.42 -24.57 1.45
N GLU A 69 -13.69 -23.51 1.74
CA GLU A 69 -14.22 -22.26 2.29
C GLU A 69 -14.45 -21.19 1.21
N LEU A 70 -14.02 -21.42 -0.02
CA LEU A 70 -14.14 -20.47 -1.10
C LEU A 70 -15.61 -20.19 -1.44
N LEU A 71 -15.95 -18.91 -1.55
CA LEU A 71 -17.27 -18.49 -2.02
C LEU A 71 -17.41 -18.76 -3.53
N PRO A 72 -18.63 -18.91 -4.06
CA PRO A 72 -18.84 -19.30 -5.47
C PRO A 72 -18.07 -18.45 -6.48
N MET A 73 -18.05 -17.12 -6.32
CA MET A 73 -17.29 -16.23 -7.20
C MET A 73 -15.77 -16.48 -7.11
N GLN A 74 -15.26 -16.81 -5.92
CA GLN A 74 -13.84 -17.08 -5.72
C GLN A 74 -13.44 -18.40 -6.37
N SER A 75 -14.24 -19.46 -6.19
CA SER A 75 -14.04 -20.76 -6.85
C SER A 75 -14.10 -20.64 -8.36
N ALA A 76 -15.14 -19.99 -8.89
CA ALA A 76 -15.30 -19.78 -10.34
C ALA A 76 -14.09 -19.06 -10.95
N PHE A 77 -13.57 -18.02 -10.27
CA PHE A 77 -12.38 -17.31 -10.76
C PHE A 77 -11.14 -18.19 -10.71
N TYR A 78 -10.94 -18.94 -9.61
CA TYR A 78 -9.82 -19.86 -9.50
C TYR A 78 -9.85 -20.91 -10.61
N ASP A 79 -10.99 -21.57 -10.81
CA ASP A 79 -11.17 -22.62 -11.81
C ASP A 79 -10.98 -22.10 -13.24
N ALA A 80 -11.54 -20.93 -13.55
CA ALA A 80 -11.36 -20.27 -14.84
C ALA A 80 -9.88 -19.91 -15.11
N CYS A 81 -9.17 -19.37 -14.12
CA CYS A 81 -7.74 -19.13 -14.24
C CYS A 81 -6.97 -20.41 -14.52
N ARG A 82 -7.26 -21.48 -13.78
CA ARG A 82 -6.61 -22.78 -13.96
C ARG A 82 -6.90 -23.39 -15.33
N ALA A 83 -8.13 -23.27 -15.81
CA ALA A 83 -8.55 -23.77 -17.12
C ALA A 83 -7.90 -23.00 -18.29
N THR A 84 -7.42 -21.77 -18.07
CA THR A 84 -6.65 -20.99 -19.07
C THR A 84 -5.13 -21.23 -18.98
N GLY A 85 -4.68 -22.16 -18.14
CA GLY A 85 -3.26 -22.48 -17.97
C GLY A 85 -2.50 -21.59 -16.99
N ILE A 86 -3.17 -20.69 -16.27
CA ILE A 86 -2.55 -19.91 -15.17
C ILE A 86 -2.16 -20.88 -14.06
N SER A 87 -0.94 -20.72 -13.54
CA SER A 87 -0.39 -21.59 -12.50
C SER A 87 -1.15 -21.47 -11.18
N ASP A 88 -1.24 -22.56 -10.42
CA ASP A 88 -1.62 -22.51 -9.03
C ASP A 88 -0.55 -21.82 -8.19
N CYS A 89 -0.98 -20.98 -7.26
CA CYS A 89 -0.13 -20.24 -6.33
C CYS A 89 -0.66 -20.39 -4.90
N PRO A 90 -0.40 -21.51 -4.24
CA PRO A 90 -0.93 -21.78 -2.88
C PRO A 90 -0.40 -20.79 -1.85
N ASP A 91 0.76 -20.19 -2.11
CA ASP A 91 1.37 -19.18 -1.25
C ASP A 91 1.98 -18.02 -2.05
N HIS A 92 1.34 -16.88 -1.98
CA HIS A 92 1.79 -15.64 -2.64
C HIS A 92 3.00 -14.98 -1.96
N ASN A 93 3.42 -15.43 -0.78
CA ASN A 93 4.55 -14.87 -0.03
C ASN A 93 5.88 -15.59 -0.28
N LEU A 94 5.89 -16.64 -1.11
CA LEU A 94 7.14 -17.24 -1.58
C LEU A 94 7.86 -16.35 -2.60
N PRO A 95 9.21 -16.43 -2.68
CA PRO A 95 10.02 -15.57 -3.56
C PRO A 95 9.66 -15.63 -5.05
N ASP A 96 9.30 -16.81 -5.53
CA ASP A 96 9.00 -17.09 -6.94
C ASP A 96 7.49 -17.22 -7.23
N SER A 97 6.64 -16.80 -6.30
CA SER A 97 5.19 -16.91 -6.41
C SER A 97 4.65 -16.15 -7.62
N THR A 98 3.82 -16.82 -8.42
CA THR A 98 3.10 -16.28 -9.58
C THR A 98 1.89 -17.16 -9.85
N GLY A 99 0.74 -16.57 -10.18
CA GLY A 99 -0.48 -17.32 -10.49
C GLY A 99 -1.67 -16.95 -9.61
N VAL A 100 -2.67 -17.83 -9.59
CA VAL A 100 -3.93 -17.67 -8.84
C VAL A 100 -3.91 -18.51 -7.57
N GLY A 101 -4.33 -17.93 -6.45
CA GLY A 101 -4.37 -18.66 -5.18
C GLY A 101 -4.87 -17.82 -4.00
N PRO A 102 -4.93 -18.41 -2.81
CA PRO A 102 -5.44 -17.75 -1.62
C PRO A 102 -4.52 -16.63 -1.15
N LEU A 103 -5.12 -15.49 -0.85
CA LEU A 103 -4.42 -14.35 -0.26
C LEU A 103 -4.22 -14.57 1.25
N PRO A 104 -3.05 -14.22 1.80
CA PRO A 104 -2.83 -14.22 3.24
C PRO A 104 -3.54 -13.00 3.89
N PHE A 105 -4.27 -13.24 4.98
CA PHE A 105 -4.97 -12.19 5.73
C PHE A 105 -4.54 -12.16 7.19
N ASN A 106 -4.24 -10.99 7.72
CA ASN A 106 -4.05 -10.79 9.16
C ASN A 106 -5.38 -10.63 9.89
N ASN A 107 -6.25 -11.62 9.70
CA ASN A 107 -7.58 -11.71 10.30
C ASN A 107 -7.82 -13.14 10.80
N ILE A 108 -7.85 -13.32 12.11
CA ILE A 108 -8.07 -14.60 12.75
C ILE A 108 -9.46 -14.60 13.38
N ASP A 109 -10.33 -15.50 12.94
CA ASP A 109 -11.70 -15.66 13.44
C ASP A 109 -12.51 -14.34 13.47
N GLY A 110 -12.37 -13.52 12.42
CA GLY A 110 -13.03 -12.22 12.32
C GLY A 110 -12.31 -11.08 13.05
N VAL A 111 -11.24 -11.36 13.81
CA VAL A 111 -10.45 -10.37 14.52
C VAL A 111 -9.29 -9.88 13.64
N ARG A 112 -9.25 -8.57 13.38
CA ARG A 112 -8.15 -7.89 12.71
C ARG A 112 -6.90 -7.85 13.62
N ILE A 113 -5.80 -8.45 13.20
CA ILE A 113 -4.53 -8.36 13.93
C ILE A 113 -3.79 -7.09 13.44
N SER A 114 -4.15 -5.96 14.03
CA SER A 114 -3.46 -4.69 13.76
C SER A 114 -2.14 -4.59 14.53
N THR A 115 -1.27 -3.64 14.16
CA THR A 115 -0.06 -3.36 14.94
C THR A 115 -0.36 -2.88 16.37
N ALA A 116 -1.55 -2.32 16.62
CA ALA A 116 -1.98 -2.00 17.97
C ALA A 116 -2.21 -3.27 18.81
N LEU A 117 -2.73 -4.33 18.23
CA LEU A 117 -2.89 -5.62 18.90
C LEU A 117 -1.59 -6.40 18.92
N GLY A 118 -0.91 -6.55 17.77
CA GLY A 118 0.29 -7.38 17.67
C GLY A 118 1.50 -6.80 18.42
N TYR A 119 1.72 -5.49 18.35
CA TYR A 119 2.91 -4.88 18.94
C TYR A 119 2.64 -4.11 20.23
N LEU A 120 1.59 -3.27 20.27
CA LEU A 120 1.38 -2.39 21.41
C LEU A 120 0.68 -3.06 22.59
N ALA A 121 -0.13 -4.10 22.38
CA ALA A 121 -0.88 -4.74 23.45
C ALA A 121 0.05 -5.20 24.60
N ASP A 122 1.12 -5.90 24.25
CA ASP A 122 2.09 -6.40 25.22
C ASP A 122 3.14 -5.36 25.65
N ALA A 123 3.42 -4.38 24.79
CA ALA A 123 4.43 -3.36 25.08
C ALA A 123 3.91 -2.21 25.96
N ARG A 124 2.60 -1.94 25.99
CA ARG A 124 2.02 -0.76 26.67
C ARG A 124 2.27 -0.70 28.18
N HIS A 125 2.64 -1.80 28.81
CA HIS A 125 2.96 -1.87 30.25
C HIS A 125 4.43 -1.58 30.56
N ARG A 126 5.26 -1.37 29.54
CA ARG A 126 6.68 -1.05 29.74
C ARG A 126 6.84 0.36 30.33
N LEU A 127 7.61 0.50 31.39
CA LEU A 127 7.83 1.77 32.06
C LEU A 127 8.55 2.83 31.21
N ASN A 128 9.31 2.37 30.21
CA ASN A 128 10.03 3.24 29.26
C ASN A 128 9.21 3.57 27.98
N LEU A 129 7.92 3.20 27.93
CA LEU A 129 7.03 3.49 26.81
C LEU A 129 5.86 4.35 27.26
N THR A 130 5.74 5.55 26.70
CA THR A 130 4.56 6.41 26.86
C THR A 130 3.81 6.50 25.53
N ILE A 131 2.53 6.12 25.55
CA ILE A 131 1.63 6.21 24.40
C ILE A 131 0.61 7.32 24.67
N ARG A 132 0.64 8.39 23.87
CA ARG A 132 -0.26 9.52 24.01
C ARG A 132 -1.19 9.61 22.78
N ALA A 133 -2.46 9.32 22.98
CA ALA A 133 -3.51 9.53 21.99
C ALA A 133 -4.08 10.95 22.07
N GLY A 134 -4.80 11.39 21.03
CA GLY A 134 -5.39 12.73 20.99
C GLY A 134 -4.36 13.85 21.03
N ALA A 135 -3.17 13.61 20.48
CA ALA A 135 -2.07 14.54 20.40
C ALA A 135 -1.71 14.77 18.91
N LEU A 136 -1.99 15.96 18.41
CA LEU A 136 -1.65 16.36 17.03
C LEU A 136 -0.28 17.03 17.03
N VAL A 137 0.66 16.49 16.28
CA VAL A 137 1.97 17.12 16.05
C VAL A 137 1.81 18.20 14.99
N ARG A 138 2.06 19.46 15.36
CA ARG A 138 1.95 20.62 14.46
C ARG A 138 3.20 20.80 13.59
N LYS A 139 4.38 20.61 14.19
CA LYS A 139 5.69 20.68 13.52
C LYS A 139 6.80 20.06 14.36
N VAL A 140 7.91 19.74 13.71
CA VAL A 140 9.19 19.43 14.37
C VAL A 140 9.86 20.75 14.77
N ILE A 141 10.42 20.80 15.99
CA ILE A 141 11.17 21.95 16.51
C ILE A 141 12.63 21.76 16.10
N ILE A 142 13.15 22.68 15.29
CA ILE A 142 14.51 22.63 14.76
C ILE A 142 15.25 23.91 15.15
N GLU A 143 16.41 23.77 15.78
CA GLU A 143 17.30 24.87 16.12
C GLU A 143 18.72 24.53 15.73
N ASN A 144 19.43 25.44 15.05
CA ASN A 144 20.82 25.25 14.61
C ASN A 144 21.06 23.95 13.84
N GLY A 145 20.14 23.56 12.96
CA GLY A 145 20.23 22.35 12.12
C GLY A 145 19.96 21.04 12.86
N ARG A 146 19.41 21.10 14.08
CA ARG A 146 19.09 19.91 14.89
C ARG A 146 17.63 19.89 15.33
N ALA A 147 16.98 18.73 15.20
CA ALA A 147 15.66 18.49 15.78
C ALA A 147 15.78 18.32 17.30
N LEU A 148 14.97 19.08 18.03
CA LEU A 148 14.96 19.12 19.50
C LEU A 148 13.66 18.59 20.11
N GLY A 149 12.68 18.24 19.27
CA GLY A 149 11.38 17.77 19.72
C GLY A 149 10.27 18.14 18.74
N VAL A 150 9.05 18.18 19.26
CA VAL A 150 7.84 18.46 18.47
C VAL A 150 6.93 19.45 19.20
N LEU A 151 6.24 20.30 18.44
CA LEU A 151 5.13 21.11 18.90
C LEU A 151 3.83 20.32 18.79
N VAL A 152 3.14 20.14 19.90
CA VAL A 152 1.97 19.27 20.01
C VAL A 152 0.76 20.07 20.46
N GLU A 153 -0.38 19.77 19.85
CA GLU A 153 -1.69 20.20 20.36
C GLU A 153 -2.45 19.00 20.93
N SER A 154 -3.00 19.16 22.13
CA SER A 154 -3.80 18.13 22.80
C SER A 154 -4.74 18.77 23.81
N GLY A 155 -6.04 18.44 23.73
CA GLY A 155 -7.05 18.97 24.65
C GLY A 155 -7.25 20.50 24.55
N GLY A 156 -6.93 21.12 23.42
CA GLY A 156 -7.00 22.58 23.21
C GLY A 156 -5.78 23.36 23.70
N GLU A 157 -4.76 22.67 24.22
CA GLU A 157 -3.49 23.28 24.64
C GLU A 157 -2.38 22.92 23.66
N THR A 158 -1.48 23.89 23.42
CA THR A 158 -0.27 23.69 22.61
C THR A 158 0.95 23.74 23.50
N PHE A 159 1.82 22.72 23.39
CA PHE A 159 3.04 22.60 24.18
C PHE A 159 4.13 21.88 23.43
N GLU A 160 5.37 22.01 23.89
CA GLU A 160 6.54 21.32 23.34
C GLU A 160 6.82 20.00 24.06
N ILE A 161 7.19 18.99 23.27
CA ILE A 161 7.82 17.76 23.78
C ILE A 161 9.25 17.73 23.26
N ARG A 162 10.22 17.86 24.15
CA ARG A 162 11.64 17.83 23.83
C ARG A 162 12.19 16.39 23.83
N SER A 163 13.11 16.10 22.91
CA SER A 163 13.77 14.79 22.77
C SER A 163 15.15 14.92 22.15
N ASN A 164 15.97 13.90 22.30
CA ASN A 164 17.28 13.82 21.65
C ASN A 164 17.17 13.43 20.17
N GLU A 165 16.11 12.73 19.81
CA GLU A 165 15.81 12.31 18.44
C GLU A 165 14.30 12.31 18.20
N VAL A 166 13.88 12.71 17.01
CA VAL A 166 12.49 12.66 16.54
C VAL A 166 12.42 11.66 15.39
N ILE A 167 11.49 10.70 15.48
CA ILE A 167 11.20 9.75 14.40
C ILE A 167 9.79 10.03 13.89
N VAL A 168 9.68 10.52 12.67
CA VAL A 168 8.40 10.76 12.00
C VAL A 168 7.93 9.47 11.36
N SER A 169 6.72 9.01 11.72
CA SER A 169 6.05 7.82 11.18
C SER A 169 4.57 8.11 10.93
N ALA A 170 4.29 9.27 10.32
CA ALA A 170 2.93 9.76 10.09
C ALA A 170 2.30 9.23 8.78
N GLY A 171 3.02 8.38 8.06
CA GLY A 171 2.61 7.78 6.79
C GLY A 171 2.95 8.65 5.58
N ALA A 172 2.85 8.05 4.38
CA ALA A 172 3.35 8.64 3.16
C ALA A 172 2.64 9.93 2.71
N VAL A 173 1.52 10.29 3.32
CA VAL A 173 0.81 11.56 3.06
C VAL A 173 1.21 12.63 4.07
N VAL A 174 1.20 12.31 5.36
CA VAL A 174 1.37 13.31 6.42
C VAL A 174 2.85 13.52 6.78
N SER A 175 3.71 12.54 6.58
CA SER A 175 5.15 12.71 6.87
C SER A 175 5.79 13.81 6.00
N PRO A 176 5.62 13.85 4.65
CA PRO A 176 6.12 14.97 3.86
C PRO A 176 5.42 16.29 4.21
N GLN A 177 4.11 16.30 4.51
CA GLN A 177 3.40 17.49 4.97
C GLN A 177 4.05 18.05 6.25
N LEU A 178 4.31 17.18 7.24
CA LEU A 178 4.93 17.57 8.51
C LEU A 178 6.35 18.11 8.32
N LEU A 179 7.16 17.50 7.44
CA LEU A 179 8.49 18.01 7.10
C LEU A 179 8.37 19.41 6.47
N MET A 180 7.50 19.61 5.49
CA MET A 180 7.28 20.92 4.86
C MET A 180 6.81 21.98 5.85
N LEU A 181 5.85 21.68 6.71
CA LEU A 181 5.38 22.57 7.78
C LEU A 181 6.47 22.88 8.83
N SER A 182 7.52 22.05 8.90
CA SER A 182 8.69 22.28 9.75
C SER A 182 9.85 23.00 9.04
N GLY A 183 9.62 23.48 7.81
CA GLY A 183 10.62 24.21 7.02
C GLY A 183 11.58 23.32 6.24
N ILE A 184 11.30 22.02 6.09
CA ILE A 184 12.11 21.07 5.34
C ILE A 184 11.37 20.68 4.06
N GLY A 185 11.86 21.08 2.89
CA GLY A 185 11.21 20.76 1.62
C GLY A 185 11.62 21.70 0.50
N PRO A 186 10.91 21.69 -0.66
CA PRO A 186 11.20 22.55 -1.78
C PRO A 186 11.09 24.04 -1.38
N ALA A 187 12.19 24.78 -1.40
CA ALA A 187 12.29 26.11 -0.81
C ALA A 187 11.30 27.12 -1.43
N GLU A 188 11.05 27.06 -2.72
CA GLU A 188 10.09 27.93 -3.40
C GLU A 188 8.67 27.69 -2.88
N HIS A 189 8.25 26.43 -2.84
CA HIS A 189 6.94 26.02 -2.34
C HIS A 189 6.72 26.40 -0.86
N LEU A 190 7.74 26.26 -0.01
CA LEU A 190 7.66 26.69 1.39
C LEU A 190 7.43 28.19 1.51
N ARG A 191 8.16 29.01 0.72
CA ARG A 191 8.01 30.47 0.72
C ARG A 191 6.64 30.92 0.22
N GLU A 192 6.04 30.22 -0.76
CA GLU A 192 4.67 30.48 -1.22
C GLU A 192 3.64 30.41 -0.09
N HIS A 193 3.89 29.53 0.89
CA HIS A 193 3.05 29.36 2.08
C HIS A 193 3.51 30.16 3.31
N GLY A 194 4.52 31.06 3.16
CA GLY A 194 5.04 31.87 4.27
C GLY A 194 5.81 31.06 5.32
N ILE A 195 6.36 29.89 4.94
CA ILE A 195 7.14 29.03 5.83
C ILE A 195 8.64 29.34 5.64
N ASP A 196 9.33 29.60 6.75
CA ASP A 196 10.77 29.79 6.76
C ASP A 196 11.49 28.51 6.35
N VAL A 197 12.43 28.61 5.40
CA VAL A 197 13.20 27.47 4.89
C VAL A 197 14.32 27.14 5.87
N VAL A 198 14.23 25.98 6.51
CA VAL A 198 15.29 25.41 7.35
C VAL A 198 16.29 24.63 6.48
N VAL A 199 15.76 23.77 5.61
CA VAL A 199 16.55 23.00 4.63
C VAL A 199 15.80 22.97 3.30
N ASP A 200 16.48 23.37 2.22
CA ASP A 200 15.98 23.18 0.86
C ASP A 200 16.19 21.73 0.46
N LEU A 201 15.14 20.93 0.49
CA LEU A 201 15.17 19.49 0.20
C LEU A 201 14.09 19.16 -0.84
N PRO A 202 14.43 19.26 -2.14
CA PRO A 202 13.47 19.23 -3.23
C PRO A 202 12.71 17.90 -3.37
N GLY A 203 13.24 16.81 -2.81
CA GLY A 203 12.59 15.50 -2.85
C GLY A 203 11.39 15.31 -1.93
N VAL A 204 11.21 16.20 -0.93
CA VAL A 204 10.08 16.10 0.00
C VAL A 204 8.77 16.29 -0.75
N GLY A 205 7.87 15.31 -0.62
CA GLY A 205 6.60 15.26 -1.32
C GLY A 205 6.67 14.74 -2.76
N LYS A 206 7.85 14.60 -3.35
CA LYS A 206 8.04 14.06 -4.70
C LYS A 206 8.09 12.53 -4.72
N ASN A 207 8.09 11.94 -5.93
CA ASN A 207 8.15 10.49 -6.13
C ASN A 207 6.98 9.75 -5.46
N LEU A 208 5.82 10.39 -5.32
CA LEU A 208 4.60 9.72 -4.85
C LEU A 208 4.29 8.55 -5.76
N GLN A 209 4.11 7.37 -5.18
CA GLN A 209 3.74 6.15 -5.85
C GLN A 209 2.54 5.51 -5.17
N ASP A 210 1.73 4.85 -5.97
CA ASP A 210 0.61 4.03 -5.53
C ASP A 210 0.32 2.96 -6.59
N HIS A 211 -0.57 2.05 -6.31
CA HIS A 211 -1.06 1.08 -7.27
C HIS A 211 -2.41 1.55 -7.85
N PRO A 212 -2.45 2.09 -9.08
CA PRO A 212 -3.72 2.40 -9.73
C PRO A 212 -4.55 1.13 -9.87
N MET A 213 -5.79 1.20 -9.43
CA MET A 213 -6.73 0.09 -9.38
C MET A 213 -8.03 0.46 -10.11
N THR A 214 -8.49 -0.40 -11.01
CA THR A 214 -9.71 -0.17 -11.75
C THR A 214 -10.73 -1.29 -11.45
N PRO A 215 -11.89 -0.95 -10.87
CA PRO A 215 -12.93 -1.92 -10.54
C PRO A 215 -13.75 -2.30 -11.76
N MET A 216 -13.92 -3.59 -12.00
CA MET A 216 -14.82 -4.15 -13.02
C MET A 216 -15.97 -4.87 -12.31
N ILE A 217 -17.21 -4.56 -12.68
CA ILE A 217 -18.42 -5.10 -12.02
C ILE A 217 -19.30 -5.81 -13.05
N TRP A 218 -19.80 -6.97 -12.68
CA TRP A 218 -20.80 -7.72 -13.42
C TRP A 218 -22.05 -7.90 -12.59
N LYS A 219 -23.21 -7.68 -13.21
CA LYS A 219 -24.51 -8.06 -12.64
C LYS A 219 -24.57 -9.57 -12.47
N THR A 220 -25.20 -10.00 -11.40
CA THR A 220 -25.37 -11.42 -11.12
C THR A 220 -26.72 -11.94 -11.63
N LYS A 221 -26.80 -13.25 -11.83
CA LYS A 221 -28.06 -13.95 -12.05
C LYS A 221 -29.05 -13.64 -10.92
N PRO A 222 -30.37 -13.59 -11.19
CA PRO A 222 -31.40 -13.27 -10.18
C PRO A 222 -31.36 -14.19 -8.95
N ASP A 223 -30.97 -15.45 -9.13
CA ASP A 223 -30.92 -16.45 -8.04
C ASP A 223 -29.59 -16.48 -7.30
N TYR A 224 -28.62 -15.65 -7.70
CA TYR A 224 -27.30 -15.61 -7.02
C TYR A 224 -27.42 -15.05 -5.61
N LYS A 225 -26.86 -15.77 -4.64
CA LYS A 225 -26.89 -15.38 -3.22
C LYS A 225 -25.57 -14.74 -2.83
N TYR A 226 -25.63 -13.50 -2.37
CA TYR A 226 -24.49 -12.82 -1.77
C TYR A 226 -24.27 -13.31 -0.33
N HIS A 227 -23.03 -13.59 0.01
CA HIS A 227 -22.60 -13.99 1.36
C HIS A 227 -21.97 -12.79 2.08
N LEU A 228 -22.80 -11.85 2.53
CA LEU A 228 -22.34 -10.58 3.11
C LEU A 228 -21.69 -10.72 4.49
N ASP A 229 -21.91 -11.84 5.17
CA ASP A 229 -21.36 -12.22 6.47
C ASP A 229 -19.96 -12.89 6.35
N ARG A 230 -19.52 -13.20 5.14
CA ARG A 230 -18.25 -13.88 4.88
C ARG A 230 -17.18 -12.90 4.36
N LYS A 231 -15.91 -13.31 4.42
CA LYS A 231 -14.81 -12.53 3.85
C LYS A 231 -15.07 -12.25 2.37
N ARG A 232 -15.11 -10.99 2.01
CA ARG A 232 -15.42 -10.50 0.65
C ARG A 232 -14.38 -10.95 -0.38
N MET A 233 -13.10 -10.93 0.01
CA MET A 233 -11.95 -11.36 -0.81
C MET A 233 -11.31 -12.57 -0.17
N GLN A 234 -10.92 -13.57 -0.96
CA GLN A 234 -10.26 -14.79 -0.48
C GLN A 234 -9.06 -15.15 -1.34
N ILE A 235 -9.13 -14.92 -2.66
CA ILE A 235 -8.07 -15.23 -3.61
C ILE A 235 -7.64 -14.01 -4.40
N GLY A 236 -6.46 -14.09 -5.00
CA GLY A 236 -5.95 -13.13 -5.97
C GLY A 236 -5.18 -13.81 -7.09
N LEU A 237 -4.97 -13.07 -8.15
CA LEU A 237 -4.14 -13.47 -9.28
C LEU A 237 -2.98 -12.49 -9.41
N ARG A 238 -1.73 -12.99 -9.32
CA ARG A 238 -0.52 -12.24 -9.70
C ARG A 238 -0.03 -12.74 -11.04
N TYR A 239 0.22 -11.82 -11.97
CA TYR A 239 0.72 -12.16 -13.30
C TYR A 239 1.55 -11.02 -13.89
N THR A 240 2.27 -11.32 -14.94
CA THR A 240 3.05 -10.35 -15.72
C THR A 240 2.24 -9.92 -16.94
N ALA A 241 2.12 -8.61 -17.16
CA ALA A 241 1.49 -8.07 -18.38
C ALA A 241 2.28 -8.45 -19.61
N GLY A 242 1.61 -8.53 -20.77
CA GLY A 242 2.26 -8.80 -22.04
C GLY A 242 3.37 -7.80 -22.34
N ASN A 243 4.50 -8.29 -22.83
CA ASN A 243 5.70 -7.48 -23.11
C ASN A 243 6.31 -6.73 -21.89
N SER A 244 5.88 -7.00 -20.67
CA SER A 244 6.53 -6.47 -19.48
C SER A 244 7.74 -7.30 -19.08
N SER A 245 8.83 -6.63 -18.73
CA SER A 245 10.01 -7.25 -18.10
C SER A 245 9.87 -7.42 -16.59
N ASN A 246 8.86 -6.77 -15.99
CA ASN A 246 8.64 -6.77 -14.55
C ASN A 246 7.71 -7.93 -14.15
N ARG A 247 8.28 -9.00 -13.62
CA ARG A 247 7.50 -10.14 -13.12
C ARG A 247 6.44 -9.71 -12.12
N ASN A 248 5.19 -10.17 -12.28
CA ASN A 248 4.07 -9.87 -11.38
C ASN A 248 3.76 -8.36 -11.23
N ASP A 249 3.91 -7.60 -12.29
CA ASP A 249 3.56 -6.17 -12.32
C ASP A 249 2.04 -5.91 -12.27
N MET A 250 1.23 -6.97 -12.38
CA MET A 250 -0.23 -6.91 -12.29
C MET A 250 -0.75 -7.83 -11.18
N ILE A 251 -1.79 -7.35 -10.48
CA ILE A 251 -2.57 -8.17 -9.55
C ILE A 251 -4.08 -7.96 -9.75
N VAL A 252 -4.85 -9.03 -9.64
CA VAL A 252 -6.32 -8.97 -9.63
C VAL A 252 -6.83 -9.45 -8.28
N TYR A 253 -7.62 -8.62 -7.62
CA TYR A 253 -8.33 -8.99 -6.41
C TYR A 253 -9.78 -9.35 -6.75
N VAL A 254 -10.20 -10.53 -6.30
CA VAL A 254 -11.55 -11.05 -6.52
C VAL A 254 -12.43 -10.70 -5.34
N SER A 255 -13.56 -10.08 -5.63
CA SER A 255 -14.53 -9.70 -4.61
C SER A 255 -15.87 -10.38 -4.87
N SER A 256 -16.37 -11.12 -3.87
CA SER A 256 -17.63 -11.89 -3.98
C SER A 256 -18.85 -11.00 -4.13
N PHE A 257 -18.72 -9.70 -3.89
CA PHE A 257 -19.72 -8.69 -4.26
C PHE A 257 -19.06 -7.34 -4.49
N GLY A 258 -19.64 -6.54 -5.39
CA GLY A 258 -19.35 -5.14 -5.63
C GLY A 258 -20.52 -4.26 -5.17
N THR A 259 -20.21 -3.07 -4.71
CA THR A 259 -21.19 -2.03 -4.36
C THR A 259 -20.94 -0.79 -5.20
N GLU A 260 -21.92 0.07 -5.35
CA GLU A 260 -21.68 1.39 -5.94
C GLU A 260 -20.66 2.17 -5.09
N ARG A 261 -19.95 3.05 -5.77
CA ARG A 261 -18.93 3.89 -5.11
C ARG A 261 -19.63 4.93 -4.22
N PRO A 262 -19.26 5.00 -2.91
CA PRO A 262 -19.85 5.98 -1.99
C PRO A 262 -19.61 7.44 -2.40
N ASP A 263 -18.45 7.73 -3.00
CA ASP A 263 -18.09 9.06 -3.53
C ASP A 263 -18.95 9.51 -4.72
N ARG A 264 -19.73 8.58 -5.32
CA ARG A 264 -20.73 8.82 -6.36
C ARG A 264 -22.17 8.68 -5.85
N GLY A 265 -22.37 8.72 -4.53
CA GLY A 265 -23.69 8.59 -3.90
C GLY A 265 -24.20 7.16 -3.75
N GLY A 266 -23.34 6.18 -3.98
CA GLY A 266 -23.70 4.75 -3.86
C GLY A 266 -23.77 4.26 -2.43
N ASP A 267 -24.56 3.22 -2.21
CA ASP A 267 -24.67 2.52 -0.92
C ASP A 267 -23.65 1.38 -0.84
N ARG A 268 -22.67 1.53 0.06
CA ARG A 268 -21.62 0.52 0.28
C ARG A 268 -22.12 -0.82 0.84
N TYR A 269 -23.37 -0.89 1.29
CA TYR A 269 -23.95 -2.10 1.88
C TYR A 269 -24.90 -2.84 0.93
N SER A 270 -25.24 -2.24 -0.22
CA SER A 270 -26.12 -2.85 -1.21
C SER A 270 -25.29 -3.40 -2.39
N PRO A 271 -25.14 -4.73 -2.53
CA PRO A 271 -24.47 -5.33 -3.66
C PRO A 271 -25.19 -5.02 -4.98
N ILE A 272 -24.38 -4.65 -6.00
CA ILE A 272 -24.86 -4.43 -7.37
C ILE A 272 -24.34 -5.48 -8.36
N GLY A 273 -23.50 -6.40 -7.87
CA GLY A 273 -22.87 -7.43 -8.68
C GLY A 273 -21.69 -8.08 -8.00
N VAL A 274 -20.88 -8.80 -8.77
CA VAL A 274 -19.54 -9.29 -8.39
C VAL A 274 -18.47 -8.40 -8.98
N LEU A 275 -17.29 -8.36 -8.34
CA LEU A 275 -16.26 -7.38 -8.63
C LEU A 275 -14.88 -8.03 -8.83
N LEU A 276 -14.18 -7.61 -9.88
CA LEU A 276 -12.72 -7.79 -10.03
C LEU A 276 -12.04 -6.42 -9.99
N ASN A 277 -10.99 -6.29 -9.17
CA ASN A 277 -10.12 -5.12 -9.17
C ASN A 277 -8.85 -5.45 -9.94
N VAL A 278 -8.69 -4.87 -11.12
CA VAL A 278 -7.45 -4.94 -11.89
C VAL A 278 -6.52 -3.86 -11.37
N THR A 279 -5.33 -4.24 -10.96
CA THR A 279 -4.38 -3.35 -10.28
C THR A 279 -3.00 -3.45 -10.93
N LEU A 280 -2.42 -2.31 -11.24
CA LEU A 280 -1.06 -2.19 -11.74
C LEU A 280 -0.10 -1.96 -10.55
N ASN A 281 0.74 -2.95 -10.26
CA ASN A 281 1.65 -2.89 -9.10
C ASN A 281 2.97 -2.14 -9.38
N MET A 282 3.40 -2.09 -10.63
CA MET A 282 4.66 -1.45 -11.03
C MET A 282 4.36 -0.33 -12.03
N ALA A 283 3.64 0.71 -11.55
CA ALA A 283 3.42 1.91 -12.36
C ALA A 283 4.75 2.66 -12.57
N ASP A 284 4.94 3.18 -13.79
CA ASP A 284 6.06 4.06 -14.12
C ASP A 284 5.74 5.53 -13.82
N SER A 285 4.46 5.89 -13.83
CA SER A 285 3.95 7.22 -13.46
C SER A 285 4.29 7.58 -12.02
N ARG A 286 4.63 8.85 -11.79
CA ARG A 286 4.96 9.38 -10.46
C ARG A 286 4.15 10.65 -10.19
N GLY A 287 3.67 10.74 -8.96
CA GLY A 287 2.93 11.89 -8.47
C GLY A 287 3.69 12.70 -7.41
N GLU A 288 2.97 13.55 -6.73
CA GLU A 288 3.52 14.40 -5.68
C GLU A 288 2.51 14.74 -4.58
N ILE A 289 3.05 15.15 -3.44
CA ILE A 289 2.30 15.74 -2.32
C ILE A 289 2.78 17.16 -2.13
N ARG A 290 1.85 18.11 -2.07
CA ARG A 290 2.12 19.53 -1.82
C ARG A 290 1.27 20.06 -0.69
N LEU A 291 1.75 21.09 0.00
CA LEU A 291 0.91 21.81 0.95
C LEU A 291 -0.26 22.50 0.24
N ALA A 292 -1.44 22.46 0.85
CA ALA A 292 -2.57 23.31 0.48
C ALA A 292 -2.52 24.65 1.23
N SER A 293 -1.94 24.65 2.43
CA SER A 293 -1.73 25.83 3.27
C SER A 293 -0.63 25.56 4.32
N ALA A 294 -0.31 26.56 5.13
CA ALA A 294 0.59 26.41 6.29
C ALA A 294 -0.08 25.77 7.52
N ASN A 295 -1.32 25.31 7.42
CA ASN A 295 -2.05 24.69 8.52
C ASN A 295 -2.08 23.16 8.38
N ILE A 296 -1.65 22.43 9.41
CA ILE A 296 -1.65 20.95 9.43
C ILE A 296 -3.07 20.35 9.34
N ASP A 297 -4.10 21.11 9.73
CA ASP A 297 -5.49 20.63 9.66
C ASP A 297 -6.04 20.62 8.23
N ASP A 298 -5.40 21.34 7.31
CA ASP A 298 -5.77 21.32 5.90
C ASP A 298 -5.14 20.10 5.22
N GLN A 299 -5.97 19.31 4.55
CA GLN A 299 -5.48 18.15 3.80
C GLN A 299 -4.51 18.62 2.71
N PRO A 300 -3.32 18.00 2.58
CA PRO A 300 -2.40 18.33 1.51
C PRO A 300 -2.99 17.97 0.14
N ILE A 301 -2.49 18.60 -0.89
CA ILE A 301 -2.80 18.27 -2.28
C ILE A 301 -2.07 16.97 -2.60
N ILE A 302 -2.82 15.93 -2.98
CA ILE A 302 -2.32 14.61 -3.36
C ILE A 302 -2.57 14.47 -4.86
N ASP A 303 -1.52 14.57 -5.64
CA ASP A 303 -1.57 14.33 -7.07
C ASP A 303 -0.91 12.97 -7.37
N PHE A 304 -1.71 11.98 -7.69
CA PHE A 304 -1.22 10.65 -8.04
C PHE A 304 -0.59 10.59 -9.43
N ASN A 305 -0.99 11.49 -10.33
CA ASN A 305 -0.53 11.55 -11.71
C ASN A 305 -0.63 10.21 -12.45
N TYR A 306 -1.71 9.43 -12.21
CA TYR A 306 -1.91 8.13 -12.82
C TYR A 306 -1.95 8.21 -14.34
N PHE A 307 -1.27 7.25 -14.99
CA PHE A 307 -1.23 7.09 -16.44
C PHE A 307 -0.62 8.29 -17.19
N ASP A 308 0.27 9.04 -16.55
CA ASP A 308 1.15 10.01 -17.22
C ASP A 308 2.10 9.28 -18.19
N GLU A 309 2.62 8.13 -17.77
CA GLU A 309 3.38 7.23 -18.62
C GLU A 309 2.42 6.32 -19.43
N PRO A 310 2.43 6.39 -20.77
CA PRO A 310 1.47 5.66 -21.62
C PRO A 310 1.53 4.13 -21.45
N TRP A 311 2.67 3.59 -21.03
CA TRP A 311 2.84 2.17 -20.79
C TRP A 311 1.97 1.66 -19.63
N ASP A 312 1.74 2.46 -18.62
CA ASP A 312 0.86 2.14 -17.50
C ASP A 312 -0.58 1.89 -17.98
N LEU A 313 -1.06 2.77 -18.84
CA LEU A 313 -2.40 2.66 -19.43
C LEU A 313 -2.53 1.44 -20.34
N THR A 314 -1.47 1.14 -21.12
CA THR A 314 -1.43 -0.05 -22.00
C THR A 314 -1.57 -1.34 -21.19
N ARG A 315 -0.84 -1.49 -20.08
CA ARG A 315 -0.95 -2.66 -19.19
C ARG A 315 -2.31 -2.75 -18.53
N MET A 316 -2.89 -1.61 -18.13
CA MET A 316 -4.22 -1.58 -17.54
C MET A 316 -5.29 -2.03 -18.53
N ARG A 317 -5.26 -1.56 -19.79
CA ARG A 317 -6.17 -2.02 -20.86
C ARG A 317 -6.07 -3.53 -21.09
N GLU A 318 -4.83 -4.04 -21.19
CA GLU A 318 -4.62 -5.49 -21.34
C GLU A 318 -5.24 -6.27 -20.18
N GLY A 319 -5.00 -5.82 -18.94
CA GLY A 319 -5.54 -6.46 -17.75
C GLY A 319 -7.07 -6.48 -17.72
N ILE A 320 -7.71 -5.38 -18.09
CA ILE A 320 -9.17 -5.28 -18.16
C ILE A 320 -9.73 -6.23 -19.24
N ARG A 321 -9.16 -6.26 -20.45
CA ARG A 321 -9.58 -7.16 -21.52
C ARG A 321 -9.38 -8.63 -21.16
N LYS A 322 -8.26 -8.95 -20.51
CA LYS A 322 -7.99 -10.30 -19.99
C LYS A 322 -9.04 -10.75 -18.98
N MET A 323 -9.45 -9.87 -18.07
CA MET A 323 -10.47 -10.19 -17.07
C MET A 323 -11.87 -10.25 -17.68
N ALA A 324 -12.21 -9.36 -18.64
CA ALA A 324 -13.47 -9.43 -19.37
C ALA A 324 -13.63 -10.78 -20.08
N SER A 325 -12.62 -11.20 -20.82
CA SER A 325 -12.61 -12.51 -21.51
C SER A 325 -12.64 -13.70 -20.54
N LEU A 326 -11.99 -13.57 -19.37
CA LEU A 326 -12.00 -14.64 -18.37
C LEU A 326 -13.42 -14.86 -17.79
N VAL A 327 -14.17 -13.81 -17.56
CA VAL A 327 -15.52 -13.88 -16.95
C VAL A 327 -16.57 -14.42 -17.94
N GLU A 328 -16.31 -14.41 -19.24
CA GLU A 328 -17.19 -15.03 -20.27
C GLU A 328 -17.15 -16.57 -20.26
N ARG A 329 -16.27 -17.18 -19.48
CA ARG A 329 -16.10 -18.63 -19.43
C ARG A 329 -17.25 -19.33 -18.68
N THR A 330 -17.39 -20.64 -18.95
CA THR A 330 -18.46 -21.47 -18.38
C THR A 330 -18.44 -21.56 -16.86
N GLU A 331 -17.28 -21.34 -16.24
CA GLU A 331 -17.13 -21.36 -14.79
C GLU A 331 -17.94 -20.25 -14.09
N PHE A 332 -18.30 -19.20 -14.81
CA PHE A 332 -19.10 -18.07 -14.29
C PHE A 332 -20.58 -18.12 -14.70
N GLN A 333 -21.01 -19.10 -15.51
CA GLN A 333 -22.32 -19.14 -16.11
C GLN A 333 -23.51 -19.09 -15.12
N ASP A 334 -23.32 -19.62 -13.90
CA ASP A 334 -24.34 -19.64 -12.86
C ASP A 334 -24.27 -18.41 -11.93
N ILE A 335 -23.29 -17.54 -12.11
CA ILE A 335 -23.02 -16.36 -11.28
C ILE A 335 -23.33 -15.08 -12.05
N VAL A 336 -22.69 -14.92 -13.22
CA VAL A 336 -22.69 -13.68 -13.98
C VAL A 336 -23.84 -13.67 -14.99
N ASP A 337 -24.55 -12.54 -15.03
CA ASP A 337 -25.58 -12.26 -16.03
C ASP A 337 -25.04 -11.40 -17.17
N SER A 338 -24.52 -10.23 -16.85
CA SER A 338 -24.04 -9.26 -17.84
C SER A 338 -23.01 -8.30 -17.23
N PRO A 339 -22.12 -7.69 -18.05
CA PRO A 339 -21.22 -6.64 -17.57
C PRO A 339 -22.04 -5.40 -17.14
N ALA A 340 -21.68 -4.84 -15.98
CA ALA A 340 -22.21 -3.58 -15.52
C ALA A 340 -21.23 -2.41 -15.81
N TYR A 341 -19.96 -2.59 -15.46
CA TYR A 341 -18.87 -1.61 -15.64
C TYR A 341 -17.53 -2.34 -15.83
N PRO A 342 -16.77 -2.09 -16.91
CA PRO A 342 -17.21 -1.44 -18.14
C PRO A 342 -18.14 -2.35 -18.96
N THR A 343 -18.90 -1.76 -19.88
CA THR A 343 -19.70 -2.51 -20.83
C THR A 343 -18.84 -3.05 -22.00
N ASN A 344 -19.35 -4.04 -22.75
CA ASN A 344 -18.56 -4.70 -23.82
C ASN A 344 -18.16 -3.74 -24.94
N ASP A 345 -18.98 -2.74 -25.26
CA ASP A 345 -18.67 -1.71 -26.24
C ASP A 345 -17.48 -0.84 -25.79
N ILE A 346 -17.39 -0.48 -24.51
CA ILE A 346 -16.24 0.22 -23.94
C ILE A 346 -14.99 -0.65 -23.99
N VAL A 347 -15.07 -1.93 -23.61
CA VAL A 347 -13.91 -2.85 -23.63
C VAL A 347 -13.39 -3.09 -25.04
N GLY A 348 -14.28 -3.04 -26.06
CA GLY A 348 -13.95 -3.27 -27.45
C GLY A 348 -13.25 -2.11 -28.18
N ASP A 349 -13.32 -0.90 -27.65
CA ASP A 349 -12.75 0.31 -28.24
C ASP A 349 -11.62 0.87 -27.38
N ASP A 350 -10.46 1.18 -27.97
CA ASP A 350 -9.28 1.62 -27.23
C ASP A 350 -9.48 2.99 -26.58
N GLU A 351 -10.07 3.95 -27.30
CA GLU A 351 -10.26 5.33 -26.83
C GLU A 351 -11.32 5.37 -25.72
N ALA A 352 -12.45 4.69 -25.92
CA ALA A 352 -13.50 4.58 -24.91
C ALA A 352 -13.00 3.89 -23.63
N LEU A 353 -12.15 2.86 -23.78
CA LEU A 353 -11.58 2.15 -22.64
C LEU A 353 -10.56 3.01 -21.89
N ASP A 354 -9.72 3.76 -22.59
CA ASP A 354 -8.76 4.69 -21.97
C ASP A 354 -9.48 5.80 -21.17
N ASP A 355 -10.52 6.38 -21.75
CA ASP A 355 -11.35 7.40 -21.08
C ASP A 355 -12.05 6.81 -19.85
N TRP A 356 -12.56 5.59 -19.97
CA TRP A 356 -13.18 4.90 -18.84
C TRP A 356 -12.15 4.61 -17.73
N ILE A 357 -10.96 4.08 -18.06
CA ILE A 357 -9.88 3.82 -17.09
C ILE A 357 -9.50 5.08 -16.35
N ARG A 358 -9.23 6.18 -17.06
CA ARG A 358 -8.83 7.46 -16.44
C ARG A 358 -9.91 8.04 -15.52
N ARG A 359 -11.18 7.86 -15.87
CA ARG A 359 -12.33 8.33 -15.07
C ARG A 359 -12.61 7.46 -13.86
N ASP A 360 -12.43 6.14 -13.97
CA ASP A 360 -12.86 5.15 -12.98
C ASP A 360 -11.72 4.58 -12.13
N VAL A 361 -10.46 4.90 -12.45
CA VAL A 361 -9.31 4.52 -11.63
C VAL A 361 -9.47 5.02 -10.19
N THR A 362 -9.02 4.21 -9.25
CA THR A 362 -8.97 4.56 -7.84
C THR A 362 -7.61 4.16 -7.24
N THR A 363 -7.31 4.69 -6.09
CA THR A 363 -6.12 4.31 -5.32
C THR A 363 -6.23 2.88 -4.81
N GLY A 364 -5.12 2.13 -4.88
CA GLY A 364 -4.95 0.86 -4.16
C GLY A 364 -4.71 1.04 -2.67
N HIS A 365 -4.64 2.29 -2.20
CA HIS A 365 -4.26 2.67 -0.83
C HIS A 365 -2.84 2.21 -0.44
N HIS A 366 -1.93 2.20 -1.42
CA HIS A 366 -0.54 1.80 -1.26
C HIS A 366 0.43 2.98 -1.43
N ILE A 367 -0.01 4.17 -1.00
CA ILE A 367 0.74 5.42 -1.09
C ILE A 367 2.10 5.28 -0.42
N SER A 368 3.17 5.57 -1.18
CA SER A 368 4.56 5.38 -0.77
C SER A 368 5.52 6.34 -1.50
N GLY A 369 6.77 6.38 -1.08
CA GLY A 369 7.86 7.02 -1.83
C GLY A 369 8.00 8.53 -1.69
N SER A 370 7.11 9.22 -1.00
CA SER A 370 7.04 10.69 -0.92
C SER A 370 8.14 11.38 -0.08
N ASN A 371 8.99 10.62 0.60
CA ASN A 371 10.23 11.05 1.25
C ASN A 371 11.34 10.03 0.94
N LYS A 372 11.56 9.80 -0.35
CA LYS A 372 12.37 8.72 -0.89
C LYS A 372 13.72 8.57 -0.18
N MET A 373 14.03 7.35 0.25
CA MET A 373 15.36 6.94 0.69
C MET A 373 16.31 6.87 -0.51
N GLY A 374 17.53 7.34 -0.34
CA GLY A 374 18.55 7.31 -1.40
C GLY A 374 19.96 7.45 -0.87
N VAL A 375 20.91 7.36 -1.78
CA VAL A 375 22.34 7.63 -1.53
C VAL A 375 22.64 9.12 -1.59
N ASP A 376 23.75 9.57 -1.02
CA ASP A 376 24.13 10.99 -0.96
C ASP A 376 24.25 11.66 -2.34
N SER A 377 24.50 10.89 -3.40
CA SER A 377 24.57 11.41 -4.76
C SER A 377 23.21 11.60 -5.44
N ASP A 378 22.12 11.13 -4.85
CA ASP A 378 20.76 11.33 -5.36
C ASP A 378 20.18 12.65 -4.83
N PRO A 379 20.05 13.70 -5.66
CA PRO A 379 19.57 15.01 -5.23
C PRO A 379 18.08 15.00 -4.79
N MET A 380 17.35 13.92 -5.10
CA MET A 380 15.97 13.73 -4.71
C MET A 380 15.80 12.82 -3.50
N ALA A 381 16.91 12.35 -2.90
CA ALA A 381 16.84 11.61 -1.64
C ALA A 381 16.48 12.54 -0.48
N VAL A 382 15.48 12.13 0.29
CA VAL A 382 15.05 12.86 1.50
C VAL A 382 15.72 12.29 2.74
N VAL A 383 15.88 10.98 2.78
CA VAL A 383 16.53 10.27 3.88
C VAL A 383 17.61 9.32 3.37
N ASP A 384 18.60 9.06 4.23
CA ASP A 384 19.59 7.99 4.01
C ASP A 384 18.98 6.60 4.31
N GLN A 385 19.75 5.53 4.12
CA GLN A 385 19.29 4.17 4.39
C GLN A 385 19.09 3.84 5.90
N LEU A 386 19.41 4.77 6.79
CA LEU A 386 19.09 4.71 8.23
C LEU A 386 17.88 5.61 8.58
N GLY A 387 17.17 6.11 7.58
CA GLY A 387 16.01 6.99 7.74
C GLY A 387 16.35 8.41 8.18
N LYS A 388 17.63 8.81 8.26
CA LYS A 388 18.04 10.15 8.69
C LYS A 388 17.72 11.17 7.62
N VAL A 389 17.04 12.25 8.03
CA VAL A 389 16.69 13.35 7.11
C VAL A 389 17.94 14.15 6.76
N SER A 390 18.15 14.38 5.47
CA SER A 390 19.29 15.14 4.96
C SER A 390 19.28 16.58 5.48
N GLY A 391 20.42 17.05 5.99
CA GLY A 391 20.59 18.43 6.48
C GLY A 391 20.03 18.71 7.88
N VAL A 392 19.44 17.73 8.58
CA VAL A 392 18.92 17.91 9.96
C VAL A 392 19.38 16.78 10.87
N GLU A 393 20.14 17.10 11.90
CA GLU A 393 20.54 16.14 12.91
C GLU A 393 19.36 15.75 13.84
N GLY A 394 19.35 14.50 14.31
CA GLY A 394 18.36 14.03 15.28
C GLY A 394 16.93 13.90 14.73
N LEU A 395 16.77 13.82 13.39
CA LEU A 395 15.50 13.62 12.74
C LEU A 395 15.56 12.41 11.78
N ARG A 396 14.56 11.53 11.90
CA ARG A 396 14.35 10.40 10.97
C ARG A 396 12.92 10.37 10.45
N VAL A 397 12.76 9.73 9.30
CA VAL A 397 11.45 9.28 8.80
C VAL A 397 11.48 7.76 8.67
N VAL A 398 10.46 7.09 9.23
CA VAL A 398 10.35 5.62 9.21
C VAL A 398 8.90 5.22 8.95
N ASP A 399 8.49 5.20 7.70
CA ASP A 399 7.18 4.74 7.22
C ASP A 399 7.22 4.45 5.70
N ALA A 400 6.07 4.27 5.07
CA ALA A 400 5.99 3.99 3.65
C ALA A 400 6.55 5.11 2.76
N SER A 401 6.68 6.35 3.26
CA SER A 401 7.21 7.47 2.48
C SER A 401 8.66 7.28 2.04
N ILE A 402 9.43 6.49 2.81
CA ILE A 402 10.85 6.31 2.50
C ILE A 402 11.15 5.26 1.41
N MET A 403 10.16 4.50 0.94
CA MET A 403 10.36 3.53 -0.13
C MET A 403 10.92 4.22 -1.38
N PRO A 404 12.05 3.75 -1.97
CA PRO A 404 12.53 4.27 -3.25
C PRO A 404 11.55 4.00 -4.39
N THR A 405 11.04 2.77 -4.43
CA THR A 405 9.98 2.31 -5.34
C THR A 405 8.93 1.53 -4.56
N CYS A 406 7.66 1.65 -4.98
CA CYS A 406 6.57 0.87 -4.40
C CYS A 406 6.76 -0.61 -4.74
N VAL A 407 6.60 -1.48 -3.75
CA VAL A 407 6.72 -2.94 -3.95
C VAL A 407 5.49 -3.50 -4.64
N ARG A 408 5.62 -4.57 -5.43
CA ARG A 408 4.52 -5.19 -6.19
C ARG A 408 3.59 -6.06 -5.33
N ALA A 409 3.11 -5.46 -4.22
CA ALA A 409 2.19 -6.06 -3.25
C ALA A 409 1.47 -4.99 -2.43
N ASN A 410 0.44 -5.38 -1.66
CA ASN A 410 -0.06 -4.54 -0.57
C ASN A 410 1.09 -4.19 0.37
N ILE A 411 1.33 -2.91 0.60
CA ILE A 411 2.55 -2.44 1.28
C ILE A 411 2.62 -2.74 2.78
N ASN A 412 1.52 -3.20 3.39
CA ASN A 412 1.41 -3.39 4.85
C ASN A 412 2.52 -4.28 5.43
N ALA A 413 2.71 -5.49 4.88
CA ALA A 413 3.75 -6.42 5.37
C ALA A 413 5.15 -5.82 5.20
N THR A 414 5.41 -5.15 4.07
CA THR A 414 6.68 -4.49 3.80
C THR A 414 6.95 -3.35 4.78
N VAL A 415 5.98 -2.48 5.06
CA VAL A 415 6.15 -1.37 6.02
C VAL A 415 6.47 -1.91 7.42
N ILE A 416 5.80 -2.98 7.85
CA ILE A 416 6.09 -3.61 9.15
C ILE A 416 7.51 -4.19 9.15
N ALA A 417 7.91 -4.90 8.10
CA ALA A 417 9.28 -5.44 7.99
C ALA A 417 10.35 -4.33 7.92
N MET A 418 10.04 -3.22 7.24
CA MET A 418 10.92 -2.04 7.23
C MET A 418 11.09 -1.44 8.63
N ALA A 419 10.00 -1.34 9.40
CA ALA A 419 10.05 -0.86 10.79
C ALA A 419 10.87 -1.79 11.69
N GLU A 420 10.70 -3.11 11.58
CA GLU A 420 11.50 -4.12 12.26
C GLU A 420 13.00 -3.99 11.92
N ARG A 421 13.31 -3.87 10.63
CA ARG A 421 14.69 -3.69 10.16
C ARG A 421 15.29 -2.37 10.63
N MET A 422 14.52 -1.28 10.57
CA MET A 422 14.99 0.02 11.04
C MET A 422 15.26 0.01 12.55
N ALA A 423 14.42 -0.66 13.34
CA ALA A 423 14.64 -0.80 14.77
C ALA A 423 15.99 -1.48 15.09
N GLU A 424 16.38 -2.52 14.33
CA GLU A 424 17.72 -3.11 14.42
C GLU A 424 18.80 -2.08 14.09
N LEU A 425 18.68 -1.42 12.93
CA LEU A 425 19.69 -0.48 12.44
C LEU A 425 19.88 0.79 13.31
N ILE A 426 18.89 1.13 14.13
CA ILE A 426 18.98 2.27 15.07
C ILE A 426 19.62 1.85 16.39
N THR A 427 19.48 0.58 16.80
CA THR A 427 19.96 0.07 18.08
C THR A 427 21.35 -0.55 18.01
N ASP A 428 21.83 -0.95 16.84
CA ASP A 428 23.20 -1.41 16.58
C ASP A 428 24.18 -0.22 16.49
#